data_a47f0ae8b73717645f604838b7eb375a
#
_entry.id   a47f0ae8b73717645f604838b7eb375a
#
_cell.length_a   1.000
_cell.length_b   1.000
_cell.length_c   1.000
_cell.angle_alpha   90.00
_cell.angle_beta   90.00
_cell.angle_gamma   90.00
#
_symmetry.space_group_name_H-M   'P 1'
#
loop_
_entity.id
_entity.type
_entity.pdbx_description
1 polymer ?
#
loop_
_entity_poly.entity_id
_entity_poly.type
_entity_poly.pdbx_seq_one_letter_code
_entity_poly.pdbx_strand_id
1 'polypeptide(L)'
;MKNVEDIYRLTALQEGLLFHSVAEPGSGLYIDQVSAELSGAFDPARFQAAWDEALRRHPALRTAFLWDGVDEPVQVVRETVELTWTLEDWRGDDAPAQARRRDARLRLDRAHGFALEQAPLLRMALARTGERSWWWLWTFHHLIADGWSTSVLLREVFAAYAGKQSDTTDVPSYGDFIAWQAAQDLDAAERYWRETLRGFTEPTRLSSLPQESSVATPGVCQQDMQLSAETTTAIRTFA
;
A
#
# COMPACT_ATOMS: atom_id res chain seq x y z
N MET A 1 16.58 -16.52 16.24
CA MET A 1 15.24 -16.55 15.63
C MET A 1 15.41 -17.10 14.22
N LYS A 2 14.55 -18.02 13.78
CA LYS A 2 14.62 -18.52 12.40
C LYS A 2 13.91 -17.54 11.46
N ASN A 3 14.45 -17.32 10.24
CA ASN A 3 13.86 -16.47 9.20
C ASN A 3 13.71 -14.98 9.61
N VAL A 4 14.72 -14.39 10.23
CA VAL A 4 14.80 -12.96 10.56
C VAL A 4 16.09 -12.40 9.98
N GLU A 5 15.96 -11.41 9.10
CA GLU A 5 17.08 -10.71 8.47
C GLU A 5 17.48 -9.49 9.31
N ASP A 6 16.49 -8.69 9.77
CA ASP A 6 16.73 -7.48 10.52
C ASP A 6 15.56 -7.14 11.44
N ILE A 7 15.82 -6.30 12.46
CA ILE A 7 14.82 -5.76 13.38
C ILE A 7 15.19 -4.31 13.70
N TYR A 8 14.24 -3.40 13.54
CA TYR A 8 14.42 -2.00 13.91
C TYR A 8 13.09 -1.36 14.36
N ARG A 9 13.16 -0.16 14.93
CA ARG A 9 12.00 0.58 15.40
C ARG A 9 11.12 1.03 14.25
N LEU A 10 9.88 1.38 14.57
CA LEU A 10 8.99 2.05 13.62
C LEU A 10 9.38 3.54 13.49
N THR A 11 8.99 4.15 12.38
CA THR A 11 8.92 5.61 12.30
C THR A 11 7.68 6.10 13.05
N ALA A 12 7.67 7.36 13.47
CA ALA A 12 6.50 7.98 14.11
C ALA A 12 5.23 7.86 13.24
N LEU A 13 5.38 7.93 11.91
CA LEU A 13 4.26 7.71 10.99
C LEU A 13 3.76 6.26 11.04
N GLN A 14 4.66 5.29 11.00
CA GLN A 14 4.29 3.87 11.10
C GLN A 14 3.64 3.54 12.46
N GLU A 15 4.08 4.16 13.55
CA GLU A 15 3.45 4.01 14.87
C GLU A 15 1.99 4.49 14.84
N GLY A 16 1.74 5.66 14.23
CA GLY A 16 0.38 6.17 14.05
C GLY A 16 -0.50 5.26 13.19
N LEU A 17 0.04 4.75 12.06
CA LEU A 17 -0.68 3.81 11.20
C LEU A 17 -0.98 2.49 11.93
N LEU A 18 -0.01 1.95 12.67
CA LEU A 18 -0.15 0.74 13.48
C LEU A 18 -1.23 0.93 14.55
N PHE A 19 -1.16 2.04 15.32
CA PHE A 19 -2.13 2.35 16.36
C PHE A 19 -3.57 2.31 15.82
N HIS A 20 -3.86 3.01 14.74
CA HIS A 20 -5.20 3.02 14.15
C HIS A 20 -5.62 1.67 13.60
N SER A 21 -4.70 0.91 13.00
CA SER A 21 -4.99 -0.42 12.47
C SER A 21 -5.36 -1.42 13.57
N VAL A 22 -4.70 -1.29 14.73
CA VAL A 22 -4.97 -2.13 15.92
C VAL A 22 -6.23 -1.67 16.66
N ALA A 23 -6.48 -0.36 16.73
CA ALA A 23 -7.65 0.19 17.41
C ALA A 23 -8.97 -0.10 16.68
N GLU A 24 -8.94 -0.21 15.33
CA GLU A 24 -10.14 -0.44 14.51
C GLU A 24 -9.97 -1.65 13.58
N PRO A 25 -9.89 -2.87 14.13
CA PRO A 25 -9.68 -4.07 13.33
C PRO A 25 -10.87 -4.31 12.39
N GLY A 26 -10.56 -4.69 11.14
CA GLY A 26 -11.57 -4.96 10.11
C GLY A 26 -12.20 -3.70 9.48
N SER A 27 -11.78 -2.50 9.86
CA SER A 27 -12.26 -1.24 9.24
C SER A 27 -11.85 -1.09 7.78
N GLY A 28 -10.81 -1.80 7.33
CA GLY A 28 -10.18 -1.63 6.02
C GLY A 28 -9.33 -0.36 5.92
N LEU A 29 -9.06 0.32 7.04
CA LEU A 29 -8.13 1.43 7.10
C LEU A 29 -6.73 0.98 6.66
N TYR A 30 -6.06 1.84 5.90
CA TYR A 30 -4.69 1.61 5.40
C TYR A 30 -4.53 0.35 4.53
N ILE A 31 -5.62 -0.20 4.01
CA ILE A 31 -5.60 -1.23 2.99
C ILE A 31 -5.65 -0.58 1.62
N ASP A 32 -4.51 -0.55 0.96
CA ASP A 32 -4.38 -0.03 -0.38
C ASP A 32 -4.61 -1.12 -1.42
N GLN A 33 -5.19 -0.72 -2.55
CA GLN A 33 -5.50 -1.62 -3.64
C GLN A 33 -5.14 -0.98 -4.98
N VAL A 34 -4.34 -1.69 -5.75
CA VAL A 34 -4.03 -1.34 -7.14
C VAL A 34 -4.63 -2.41 -8.04
N SER A 35 -5.50 -2.01 -8.94
CA SER A 35 -6.05 -2.95 -9.93
C SER A 35 -5.89 -2.44 -11.35
N ALA A 36 -5.66 -3.36 -12.28
CA ALA A 36 -5.48 -3.06 -13.68
C ALA A 36 -5.98 -4.17 -14.60
N GLU A 37 -6.36 -3.80 -15.80
CA GLU A 37 -6.55 -4.73 -16.91
C GLU A 37 -5.22 -4.89 -17.66
N LEU A 38 -4.83 -6.14 -17.88
CA LEU A 38 -3.64 -6.52 -18.61
C LEU A 38 -4.08 -7.17 -19.92
N SER A 39 -3.60 -6.66 -21.04
CA SER A 39 -3.99 -7.13 -22.36
C SER A 39 -2.78 -7.51 -23.21
N GLY A 40 -2.97 -8.42 -24.15
CA GLY A 40 -1.93 -8.88 -25.06
C GLY A 40 -1.41 -10.30 -24.71
N ALA A 41 -0.16 -10.57 -25.06
CA ALA A 41 0.51 -11.82 -24.73
C ALA A 41 1.05 -11.74 -23.29
N PHE A 42 0.19 -12.06 -22.32
CA PHE A 42 0.52 -12.04 -20.91
C PHE A 42 0.85 -13.44 -20.40
N ASP A 43 1.96 -13.57 -19.69
CA ASP A 43 2.42 -14.79 -19.04
C ASP A 43 2.30 -14.65 -17.50
N PRO A 44 1.33 -15.32 -16.88
CA PRO A 44 1.12 -15.26 -15.43
C PRO A 44 2.35 -15.74 -14.63
N ALA A 45 3.00 -16.80 -15.05
CA ALA A 45 4.14 -17.37 -14.33
C ALA A 45 5.34 -16.41 -14.34
N ARG A 46 5.60 -15.77 -15.47
CA ARG A 46 6.62 -14.74 -15.59
C ARG A 46 6.30 -13.50 -14.75
N PHE A 47 5.02 -13.14 -14.64
CA PHE A 47 4.58 -12.03 -13.81
C PHE A 47 4.75 -12.33 -12.32
N GLN A 48 4.41 -13.56 -11.90
CA GLN A 48 4.67 -14.03 -10.55
C GLN A 48 6.16 -13.98 -10.21
N ALA A 49 7.01 -14.51 -11.10
CA ALA A 49 8.45 -14.47 -10.90
C ALA A 49 9.01 -13.05 -10.78
N ALA A 50 8.45 -12.08 -11.51
CA ALA A 50 8.84 -10.67 -11.38
C ALA A 50 8.47 -10.09 -10.01
N TRP A 51 7.34 -10.47 -9.44
CA TRP A 51 6.94 -10.09 -8.08
C TRP A 51 7.78 -10.79 -7.00
N ASP A 52 8.12 -12.06 -7.18
CA ASP A 52 9.01 -12.78 -6.26
C ASP A 52 10.40 -12.14 -6.23
N GLU A 53 10.90 -11.68 -7.37
CA GLU A 53 12.14 -10.90 -7.45
C GLU A 53 12.02 -9.56 -6.70
N ALA A 54 10.91 -8.85 -6.83
CA ALA A 54 10.65 -7.62 -6.08
C ALA A 54 10.60 -7.86 -4.56
N LEU A 55 9.95 -8.94 -4.12
CA LEU A 55 9.93 -9.33 -2.70
C LEU A 55 11.33 -9.61 -2.17
N ARG A 56 12.13 -10.35 -2.92
CA ARG A 56 13.50 -10.67 -2.55
C ARG A 56 14.37 -9.43 -2.45
N ARG A 57 14.16 -8.48 -3.34
CA ARG A 57 14.95 -7.25 -3.47
C ARG A 57 14.61 -6.21 -2.42
N HIS A 58 13.33 -6.07 -2.05
CA HIS A 58 12.83 -5.02 -1.17
C HIS A 58 12.47 -5.56 0.22
N PRO A 59 13.34 -5.35 1.25
CA PRO A 59 13.08 -5.80 2.63
C PRO A 59 11.73 -5.32 3.17
N ALA A 60 11.28 -4.10 2.84
CA ALA A 60 10.00 -3.55 3.27
C ALA A 60 8.81 -4.45 2.92
N LEU A 61 8.85 -5.16 1.77
CA LEU A 61 7.79 -6.09 1.36
C LEU A 61 7.78 -7.39 2.18
N ARG A 62 8.86 -7.66 2.93
CA ARG A 62 9.03 -8.83 3.78
C ARG A 62 8.94 -8.51 5.27
N THR A 63 8.40 -7.33 5.59
CA THR A 63 8.35 -6.79 6.95
C THR A 63 7.02 -7.12 7.63
N ALA A 64 7.11 -7.54 8.89
CA ALA A 64 6.02 -7.69 9.85
C ALA A 64 6.19 -6.70 10.99
N PHE A 65 5.14 -6.45 11.77
CA PHE A 65 5.13 -5.48 12.86
C PHE A 65 4.75 -6.17 14.16
N LEU A 66 5.53 -5.97 15.21
CA LEU A 66 5.30 -6.55 16.53
C LEU A 66 5.16 -5.42 17.54
N TRP A 67 4.10 -5.45 18.34
CA TRP A 67 3.81 -4.44 19.37
C TRP A 67 3.38 -5.07 20.71
N ASP A 68 3.02 -6.35 20.72
CA ASP A 68 2.67 -7.07 21.94
C ASP A 68 3.88 -7.82 22.50
N GLY A 69 4.08 -7.74 23.81
CA GLY A 69 5.19 -8.41 24.50
C GLY A 69 6.57 -7.81 24.25
N VAL A 70 6.64 -6.58 23.72
CA VAL A 70 7.88 -5.80 23.53
C VAL A 70 7.77 -4.44 24.22
N ASP A 71 8.90 -3.86 24.63
CA ASP A 71 8.91 -2.53 25.29
C ASP A 71 8.48 -1.41 24.34
N GLU A 72 8.84 -1.51 23.07
CA GLU A 72 8.47 -0.59 22.00
C GLU A 72 8.12 -1.38 20.73
N PRO A 73 7.18 -0.91 19.91
CA PRO A 73 6.87 -1.56 18.64
C PRO A 73 8.08 -1.66 17.72
N VAL A 74 8.25 -2.82 17.10
CA VAL A 74 9.33 -3.08 16.15
C VAL A 74 8.82 -3.63 14.84
N GLN A 75 9.56 -3.35 13.78
CA GLN A 75 9.39 -4.00 12.50
C GLN A 75 10.46 -5.08 12.31
N VAL A 76 10.02 -6.25 11.86
CA VAL A 76 10.83 -7.45 11.71
C VAL A 76 10.89 -7.81 10.23
N VAL A 77 12.06 -7.69 9.64
CA VAL A 77 12.31 -8.10 8.27
C VAL A 77 12.53 -9.60 8.24
N ARG A 78 11.80 -10.31 7.38
CA ARG A 78 11.98 -11.74 7.15
C ARG A 78 13.01 -11.99 6.06
N GLU A 79 13.85 -13.02 6.20
CA GLU A 79 14.78 -13.44 5.15
C GLU A 79 14.02 -13.87 3.90
N THR A 80 12.95 -14.63 4.08
CA THR A 80 12.09 -15.13 3.00
C THR A 80 10.63 -15.07 3.40
N VAL A 81 9.77 -14.77 2.43
CA VAL A 81 8.31 -14.84 2.54
C VAL A 81 7.74 -15.45 1.26
N GLU A 82 6.54 -15.97 1.35
CA GLU A 82 5.81 -16.51 0.20
C GLU A 82 4.64 -15.60 -0.12
N LEU A 83 4.57 -15.12 -1.39
CA LEU A 83 3.50 -14.27 -1.86
C LEU A 83 2.26 -15.09 -2.19
N THR A 84 1.15 -14.74 -1.57
CA THR A 84 -0.13 -15.39 -1.83
C THR A 84 -0.75 -14.89 -3.13
N TRP A 85 -1.03 -15.83 -4.04
CA TRP A 85 -1.73 -15.59 -5.30
C TRP A 85 -3.09 -16.28 -5.34
N THR A 86 -4.13 -15.55 -5.72
CA THR A 86 -5.41 -16.13 -6.12
C THR A 86 -5.50 -16.08 -7.64
N LEU A 87 -5.61 -17.26 -8.28
CA LEU A 87 -5.72 -17.38 -9.73
C LEU A 87 -7.13 -17.85 -10.09
N GLU A 88 -7.82 -17.10 -10.96
CA GLU A 88 -9.19 -17.40 -11.37
C GLU A 88 -9.34 -17.36 -12.88
N ASP A 89 -10.35 -18.07 -13.39
CA ASP A 89 -10.76 -18.01 -14.81
C ASP A 89 -12.20 -17.50 -14.92
N TRP A 90 -12.35 -16.32 -15.48
CA TRP A 90 -13.65 -15.65 -15.66
C TRP A 90 -14.10 -15.58 -17.12
N ARG A 91 -13.46 -16.31 -18.02
CA ARG A 91 -13.79 -16.28 -19.46
C ARG A 91 -15.20 -16.71 -19.77
N GLY A 92 -15.83 -17.50 -18.90
CA GLY A 92 -17.23 -17.91 -19.03
C GLY A 92 -18.25 -16.85 -18.61
N ASP A 93 -17.81 -15.77 -17.98
CA ASP A 93 -18.68 -14.72 -17.48
C ASP A 93 -18.83 -13.59 -18.50
N ASP A 94 -20.01 -12.99 -18.59
CA ASP A 94 -20.23 -11.75 -19.33
C ASP A 94 -19.58 -10.53 -18.62
N ALA A 95 -19.46 -9.40 -19.32
CA ALA A 95 -18.82 -8.21 -18.78
C ALA A 95 -19.47 -7.71 -17.46
N PRO A 96 -20.81 -7.67 -17.31
CA PRO A 96 -21.45 -7.34 -16.03
C PRO A 96 -21.12 -8.32 -14.91
N ALA A 97 -21.02 -9.62 -15.18
CA ALA A 97 -20.64 -10.62 -14.18
C ALA A 97 -19.19 -10.46 -13.75
N GLN A 98 -18.29 -10.24 -14.69
CA GLN A 98 -16.88 -9.94 -14.39
C GLN A 98 -16.73 -8.66 -13.55
N ALA A 99 -17.49 -7.60 -13.84
CA ALA A 99 -17.52 -6.38 -13.04
C ALA A 99 -17.95 -6.66 -11.59
N ARG A 100 -19.04 -7.41 -11.40
CA ARG A 100 -19.50 -7.81 -10.05
C ARG A 100 -18.44 -8.63 -9.30
N ARG A 101 -17.71 -9.53 -9.98
CA ARG A 101 -16.62 -10.30 -9.35
C ARG A 101 -15.47 -9.40 -8.93
N ARG A 102 -15.07 -8.40 -9.75
CA ARG A 102 -14.04 -7.40 -9.40
C ARG A 102 -14.43 -6.66 -8.13
N ASP A 103 -15.66 -6.10 -8.11
CA ASP A 103 -16.15 -5.36 -6.95
C ASP A 103 -16.23 -6.23 -5.68
N ALA A 104 -16.67 -7.46 -5.83
CA ALA A 104 -16.72 -8.41 -4.73
C ALA A 104 -15.32 -8.74 -4.20
N ARG A 105 -14.33 -8.96 -5.08
CA ARG A 105 -12.94 -9.23 -4.71
C ARG A 105 -12.32 -8.03 -4.00
N LEU A 106 -12.49 -6.82 -4.51
CA LEU A 106 -11.98 -5.60 -3.89
C LEU A 106 -12.52 -5.45 -2.46
N ARG A 107 -13.85 -5.60 -2.28
CA ARG A 107 -14.46 -5.52 -0.95
C ARG A 107 -13.99 -6.64 -0.02
N LEU A 108 -13.93 -7.88 -0.51
CA LEU A 108 -13.49 -9.04 0.28
C LEU A 108 -12.06 -8.86 0.78
N ASP A 109 -11.15 -8.48 -0.11
CA ASP A 109 -9.75 -8.30 0.24
C ASP A 109 -9.55 -7.14 1.22
N ARG A 110 -10.27 -6.02 1.04
CA ARG A 110 -10.24 -4.92 1.99
C ARG A 110 -10.76 -5.32 3.36
N ALA A 111 -11.88 -6.03 3.42
CA ALA A 111 -12.49 -6.48 4.68
C ALA A 111 -11.64 -7.54 5.39
N HIS A 112 -10.94 -8.39 4.63
CA HIS A 112 -10.06 -9.41 5.20
C HIS A 112 -8.85 -8.80 5.93
N GLY A 113 -8.35 -7.65 5.47
CA GLY A 113 -7.19 -6.99 6.07
C GLY A 113 -5.92 -7.86 6.06
N PHE A 114 -5.05 -7.62 7.03
CA PHE A 114 -3.81 -8.36 7.25
C PHE A 114 -3.58 -8.61 8.75
N ALA A 115 -3.02 -9.76 9.09
CA ALA A 115 -2.40 -10.00 10.39
C ALA A 115 -1.02 -9.32 10.38
N LEU A 116 -0.89 -8.17 11.04
CA LEU A 116 0.28 -7.30 10.91
C LEU A 116 1.57 -7.95 11.42
N GLU A 117 1.45 -8.97 12.27
CA GLU A 117 2.57 -9.77 12.80
C GLU A 117 3.09 -10.82 11.79
N GLN A 118 2.44 -10.95 10.65
CA GLN A 118 2.76 -11.99 9.65
C GLN A 118 3.06 -11.37 8.29
N ALA A 119 4.35 -11.34 7.92
CA ALA A 119 4.76 -10.96 6.56
C ALA A 119 4.46 -12.10 5.56
N PRO A 120 4.14 -11.76 4.31
CA PRO A 120 4.10 -10.42 3.73
C PRO A 120 2.74 -9.74 3.95
N LEU A 121 2.75 -8.41 4.11
CA LEU A 121 1.53 -7.60 4.21
C LEU A 121 1.00 -7.18 2.84
N LEU A 122 1.07 -8.09 1.89
CA LEU A 122 0.53 -7.94 0.55
C LEU A 122 0.05 -9.28 -0.02
N ARG A 123 -0.88 -9.23 -0.95
CA ARG A 123 -1.39 -10.40 -1.69
C ARG A 123 -1.86 -10.00 -3.08
N MET A 124 -1.95 -10.97 -3.95
CA MET A 124 -2.28 -10.79 -5.36
C MET A 124 -3.51 -11.61 -5.76
N ALA A 125 -4.32 -11.05 -6.64
CA ALA A 125 -5.30 -11.82 -7.40
C ALA A 125 -5.09 -11.57 -8.89
N LEU A 126 -5.26 -12.61 -9.69
CA LEU A 126 -5.14 -12.57 -11.13
C LEU A 126 -6.27 -13.39 -11.73
N ALA A 127 -7.12 -12.78 -12.55
CA ALA A 127 -8.23 -13.43 -13.19
C ALA A 127 -8.11 -13.33 -14.71
N ARG A 128 -8.26 -14.46 -15.41
CA ARG A 128 -8.33 -14.47 -16.87
C ARG A 128 -9.72 -14.05 -17.32
N THR A 129 -9.84 -12.89 -17.96
CA THR A 129 -11.11 -12.30 -18.37
C THR A 129 -11.46 -12.57 -19.83
N GLY A 130 -10.46 -12.99 -20.62
CA GLY A 130 -10.62 -13.34 -22.03
C GLY A 130 -9.42 -14.11 -22.55
N GLU A 131 -9.39 -14.39 -23.86
CA GLU A 131 -8.28 -15.17 -24.45
C GLU A 131 -6.93 -14.46 -24.32
N ARG A 132 -6.94 -13.13 -24.38
CA ARG A 132 -5.74 -12.28 -24.30
C ARG A 132 -5.92 -11.13 -23.31
N SER A 133 -6.77 -11.29 -22.31
CA SER A 133 -7.05 -10.27 -21.29
C SER A 133 -7.11 -10.88 -19.92
N TRP A 134 -6.60 -10.13 -18.97
CA TRP A 134 -6.53 -10.48 -17.57
C TRP A 134 -6.90 -9.27 -16.73
N TRP A 135 -7.45 -9.51 -15.55
CA TRP A 135 -7.60 -8.53 -14.49
C TRP A 135 -6.64 -8.90 -13.38
N TRP A 136 -5.94 -7.91 -12.86
CA TRP A 136 -4.99 -8.06 -11.78
C TRP A 136 -5.34 -7.13 -10.62
N LEU A 137 -5.13 -7.62 -9.39
CA LEU A 137 -5.30 -6.88 -8.15
C LEU A 137 -4.08 -7.12 -7.26
N TRP A 138 -3.49 -6.04 -6.79
CA TRP A 138 -2.53 -5.99 -5.71
C TRP A 138 -3.16 -5.30 -4.51
N THR A 139 -3.31 -6.04 -3.38
CA THR A 139 -3.79 -5.51 -2.10
C THR A 139 -2.63 -5.54 -1.12
N PHE A 140 -2.38 -4.42 -0.42
CA PHE A 140 -1.30 -4.32 0.54
C PHE A 140 -1.67 -3.37 1.70
N HIS A 141 -0.92 -3.46 2.80
CA HIS A 141 -1.06 -2.56 3.92
C HIS A 141 -0.12 -1.36 3.78
N HIS A 142 -0.61 -0.16 4.05
CA HIS A 142 0.14 1.10 3.91
C HIS A 142 1.40 1.19 4.81
N LEU A 143 1.52 0.33 5.83
CA LEU A 143 2.73 0.21 6.66
C LEU A 143 3.99 -0.17 5.88
N ILE A 144 3.85 -0.88 4.74
CA ILE A 144 5.00 -1.40 3.96
C ILE A 144 5.27 -0.64 2.68
N ALA A 145 4.32 0.14 2.18
CA ALA A 145 4.46 0.88 0.93
C ALA A 145 3.47 2.05 0.88
N ASP A 146 3.85 3.14 0.23
CA ASP A 146 3.07 4.33 -0.05
C ASP A 146 2.90 4.55 -1.56
N GLY A 147 2.30 5.66 -1.96
CA GLY A 147 2.10 5.99 -3.38
C GLY A 147 3.40 6.12 -4.19
N TRP A 148 4.49 6.59 -3.56
CA TRP A 148 5.81 6.65 -4.20
C TRP A 148 6.40 5.27 -4.38
N SER A 149 6.40 4.47 -3.32
CA SER A 149 6.85 3.07 -3.32
C SER A 149 6.11 2.26 -4.38
N THR A 150 4.78 2.43 -4.49
CA THR A 150 3.94 1.78 -5.50
C THR A 150 4.46 2.04 -6.91
N SER A 151 4.77 3.30 -7.24
CA SER A 151 5.26 3.69 -8.56
C SER A 151 6.63 3.07 -8.87
N VAL A 152 7.52 3.00 -7.88
CA VAL A 152 8.84 2.39 -8.01
C VAL A 152 8.70 0.88 -8.24
N LEU A 153 7.93 0.20 -7.39
CA LEU A 153 7.71 -1.25 -7.47
C LEU A 153 7.09 -1.67 -8.80
N LEU A 154 6.05 -0.97 -9.25
CA LEU A 154 5.42 -1.28 -10.54
C LEU A 154 6.40 -1.15 -11.70
N ARG A 155 7.19 -0.09 -11.72
CA ARG A 155 8.22 0.10 -12.76
C ARG A 155 9.23 -1.05 -12.76
N GLU A 156 9.70 -1.49 -11.59
CA GLU A 156 10.67 -2.58 -11.47
C GLU A 156 10.06 -3.93 -11.85
N VAL A 157 8.86 -4.24 -11.36
CA VAL A 157 8.15 -5.47 -11.70
C VAL A 157 7.89 -5.58 -13.20
N PHE A 158 7.41 -4.51 -13.84
CA PHE A 158 7.18 -4.52 -15.29
C PHE A 158 8.48 -4.56 -16.10
N ALA A 159 9.57 -3.96 -15.61
CA ALA A 159 10.89 -4.11 -16.23
C ALA A 159 11.39 -5.54 -16.14
N ALA A 160 11.31 -6.19 -14.98
CA ALA A 160 11.67 -7.60 -14.78
C ALA A 160 10.78 -8.53 -15.63
N TYR A 161 9.47 -8.28 -15.67
CA TYR A 161 8.55 -8.98 -16.56
C TYR A 161 8.93 -8.84 -18.03
N ALA A 162 9.41 -7.68 -18.46
CA ALA A 162 9.91 -7.46 -19.83
C ALA A 162 11.31 -8.06 -20.07
N GLY A 163 11.95 -8.68 -19.07
CA GLY A 163 13.29 -9.25 -19.16
C GLY A 163 14.40 -8.19 -19.16
N LYS A 164 14.10 -6.99 -18.68
CA LYS A 164 15.11 -5.96 -18.47
C LYS A 164 15.68 -6.12 -17.06
N GLN A 165 16.99 -6.12 -16.97
CA GLN A 165 17.65 -6.07 -15.66
C GLN A 165 17.43 -4.70 -15.03
N SER A 166 17.23 -4.68 -13.73
CA SER A 166 17.20 -3.41 -12.99
C SER A 166 18.61 -2.83 -12.94
N ASP A 167 18.75 -1.57 -13.33
CA ASP A 167 20.05 -0.86 -13.32
C ASP A 167 20.58 -0.59 -11.90
N THR A 168 19.76 -0.80 -10.87
CA THR A 168 20.16 -0.57 -9.48
C THR A 168 20.55 -1.89 -8.82
N THR A 169 21.83 -2.08 -8.57
CA THR A 169 22.39 -3.26 -7.89
C THR A 169 22.16 -3.22 -6.38
N ASP A 170 22.09 -2.03 -5.78
CA ASP A 170 21.88 -1.84 -4.35
C ASP A 170 20.59 -1.06 -4.07
N VAL A 171 19.69 -1.67 -3.30
CA VAL A 171 18.55 -0.99 -2.66
C VAL A 171 19.00 -0.59 -1.26
N PRO A 172 19.03 0.72 -0.92
CA PRO A 172 19.36 1.14 0.44
C PRO A 172 18.44 0.46 1.46
N SER A 173 19.02 0.03 2.59
CA SER A 173 18.24 -0.57 3.67
C SER A 173 17.30 0.48 4.28
N TYR A 174 16.05 0.08 4.54
CA TYR A 174 15.14 0.93 5.30
C TYR A 174 15.65 1.15 6.74
N GLY A 175 16.40 0.19 7.28
CA GLY A 175 17.09 0.31 8.56
C GLY A 175 18.09 1.47 8.59
N ASP A 176 18.79 1.74 7.47
CA ASP A 176 19.68 2.89 7.37
C ASP A 176 18.93 4.23 7.47
N PHE A 177 17.75 4.29 6.86
CA PHE A 177 16.85 5.45 6.99
C PHE A 177 16.38 5.63 8.43
N ILE A 178 16.00 4.56 9.12
CA ILE A 178 15.60 4.58 10.54
C ILE A 178 16.76 5.07 11.40
N ALA A 179 17.97 4.57 11.20
CA ALA A 179 19.17 5.00 11.92
C ALA A 179 19.48 6.48 11.66
N TRP A 180 19.38 6.93 10.41
CA TRP A 180 19.54 8.33 10.06
C TRP A 180 18.48 9.21 10.74
N GLN A 181 17.20 8.79 10.73
CA GLN A 181 16.12 9.54 11.37
C GLN A 181 16.31 9.65 12.88
N ALA A 182 16.76 8.57 13.54
CA ALA A 182 17.04 8.56 14.97
C ALA A 182 18.21 9.49 15.38
N ALA A 183 19.12 9.80 14.44
CA ALA A 183 20.23 10.71 14.66
C ALA A 183 19.88 12.20 14.45
N GLN A 184 18.65 12.53 14.05
CA GLN A 184 18.23 13.92 13.83
C GLN A 184 17.98 14.65 15.16
N ASP A 185 18.24 15.96 15.19
CA ASP A 185 17.95 16.84 16.34
C ASP A 185 16.44 17.12 16.42
N LEU A 186 15.73 16.26 17.15
CA LEU A 186 14.28 16.40 17.34
C LEU A 186 13.94 17.65 18.18
N ASP A 187 14.81 18.09 19.09
CA ASP A 187 14.58 19.29 19.88
C ASP A 187 14.65 20.55 18.99
N ALA A 188 15.55 20.58 18.02
CA ALA A 188 15.59 21.65 17.03
C ALA A 188 14.34 21.66 16.15
N ALA A 189 13.87 20.50 15.70
CA ALA A 189 12.64 20.36 14.94
C ALA A 189 11.42 20.82 15.75
N GLU A 190 11.31 20.43 17.02
CA GLU A 190 10.23 20.85 17.90
C GLU A 190 10.22 22.38 18.09
N ARG A 191 11.37 23.00 18.37
CA ARG A 191 11.49 24.46 18.49
C ARG A 191 11.02 25.18 17.23
N TYR A 192 11.47 24.70 16.07
CA TYR A 192 11.06 25.25 14.76
C TYR A 192 9.55 25.20 14.56
N TRP A 193 8.94 24.05 14.78
CA TRP A 193 7.50 23.89 14.56
C TRP A 193 6.66 24.66 15.58
N ARG A 194 7.07 24.71 16.85
CA ARG A 194 6.39 25.54 17.88
C ARG A 194 6.42 27.02 17.53
N GLU A 195 7.51 27.50 16.94
CA GLU A 195 7.60 28.88 16.49
C GLU A 195 6.77 29.13 15.24
N THR A 196 6.89 28.28 14.23
CA THR A 196 6.19 28.38 12.95
C THR A 196 4.67 28.34 13.14
N LEU A 197 4.18 27.48 14.03
CA LEU A 197 2.76 27.33 14.31
C LEU A 197 2.25 28.22 15.45
N ARG A 198 3.04 29.19 15.90
CA ARG A 198 2.63 30.09 16.97
C ARG A 198 1.36 30.88 16.59
N GLY A 199 0.31 30.75 17.42
CA GLY A 199 -0.98 31.37 17.17
C GLY A 199 -1.94 30.54 16.30
N PHE A 200 -1.52 29.41 15.80
CA PHE A 200 -2.41 28.46 15.15
C PHE A 200 -3.07 27.57 16.21
N THR A 201 -4.29 27.94 16.63
CA THR A 201 -5.01 27.29 17.73
C THR A 201 -6.24 26.51 17.27
N GLU A 202 -6.69 26.74 16.03
CA GLU A 202 -7.88 26.11 15.49
C GLU A 202 -7.55 25.28 14.24
N PRO A 203 -8.14 24.10 14.11
CA PRO A 203 -7.95 23.30 12.89
C PRO A 203 -8.59 23.99 11.69
N THR A 204 -8.00 23.81 10.51
CA THR A 204 -8.63 24.23 9.25
C THR A 204 -9.87 23.39 9.00
N ARG A 205 -11.05 23.99 9.14
CA ARG A 205 -12.33 23.30 8.92
C ARG A 205 -12.89 23.64 7.55
N LEU A 206 -13.47 22.67 6.88
CA LEU A 206 -14.32 22.88 5.70
C LEU A 206 -15.69 23.36 6.20
N SER A 207 -15.82 24.66 6.42
CA SER A 207 -17.01 25.28 7.06
C SER A 207 -18.29 25.24 6.21
N SER A 208 -18.20 24.82 4.97
CA SER A 208 -19.31 24.81 4.01
C SER A 208 -20.01 23.45 3.84
N LEU A 209 -19.51 22.42 4.47
CA LEU A 209 -20.22 21.14 4.46
C LEU A 209 -21.32 21.17 5.52
N PRO A 210 -22.60 20.95 5.15
CA PRO A 210 -23.65 20.78 6.14
C PRO A 210 -23.21 19.64 7.08
N GLN A 211 -23.20 19.89 8.37
CA GLN A 211 -23.13 18.84 9.36
C GLN A 211 -24.47 18.11 9.34
N GLU A 212 -24.71 17.36 8.26
CA GLU A 212 -25.79 16.39 8.31
C GLU A 212 -25.43 15.40 9.40
N SER A 213 -26.24 15.40 10.44
CA SER A 213 -26.31 14.36 11.46
C SER A 213 -26.85 13.05 10.83
N SER A 214 -26.21 12.63 9.74
CA SER A 214 -26.38 11.29 9.23
C SER A 214 -25.62 10.38 10.18
N VAL A 215 -26.31 9.43 10.76
CA VAL A 215 -25.70 8.26 11.39
C VAL A 215 -24.71 7.72 10.38
N ALA A 216 -23.44 8.08 10.53
CA ALA A 216 -22.39 7.67 9.62
C ALA A 216 -22.37 6.14 9.66
N THR A 217 -22.73 5.52 8.56
CA THR A 217 -22.53 4.09 8.42
C THR A 217 -21.01 3.87 8.58
N PRO A 218 -20.57 3.08 9.56
CA PRO A 218 -19.14 2.82 9.72
C PRO A 218 -18.59 2.22 8.42
N GLY A 219 -17.63 2.86 7.80
CA GLY A 219 -17.02 2.37 6.57
C GLY A 219 -16.38 3.49 5.76
N VAL A 220 -15.45 3.10 4.90
CA VAL A 220 -14.82 4.01 3.92
C VAL A 220 -15.82 4.24 2.78
N CYS A 221 -16.22 5.51 2.58
CA CYS A 221 -16.98 5.93 1.40
C CYS A 221 -16.00 6.45 0.34
N GLN A 222 -16.12 5.94 -0.87
CA GLN A 222 -15.36 6.39 -2.03
C GLN A 222 -16.32 6.99 -3.07
N GLN A 223 -15.98 8.18 -3.56
CA GLN A 223 -16.66 8.80 -4.68
C GLN A 223 -15.63 9.16 -5.74
N ASP A 224 -15.79 8.62 -6.93
CA ASP A 224 -14.92 8.89 -8.07
C ASP A 224 -15.57 9.95 -8.95
N MET A 225 -14.76 10.97 -9.32
CA MET A 225 -15.16 12.02 -10.24
C MET A 225 -14.06 12.23 -11.29
N GLN A 226 -14.44 12.20 -12.55
CA GLN A 226 -13.52 12.47 -13.65
C GLN A 226 -13.69 13.92 -14.13
N LEU A 227 -12.61 14.68 -14.10
CA LEU A 227 -12.57 16.03 -14.63
C LEU A 227 -12.21 16.01 -16.13
N SER A 228 -12.79 16.93 -16.90
CA SER A 228 -12.39 17.12 -18.30
C SER A 228 -10.95 17.60 -18.41
N ALA A 229 -10.31 17.38 -19.55
CA ALA A 229 -8.96 17.88 -19.83
C ALA A 229 -8.89 19.43 -19.73
N GLU A 230 -9.95 20.13 -20.13
CA GLU A 230 -10.06 21.59 -20.04
C GLU A 230 -10.10 22.05 -18.57
N THR A 231 -10.96 21.44 -17.75
CA THR A 231 -11.04 21.74 -16.30
C THR A 231 -9.72 21.43 -15.59
N THR A 232 -9.09 20.31 -15.93
CA THR A 232 -7.79 19.93 -15.37
C THR A 232 -6.71 20.96 -15.72
N THR A 233 -6.69 21.44 -16.97
CA THR A 233 -5.75 22.46 -17.42
C THR A 233 -6.00 23.79 -16.71
N ALA A 234 -7.27 24.20 -16.56
CA ALA A 234 -7.63 25.44 -15.86
C ALA A 234 -7.17 25.40 -14.39
N ILE A 235 -7.38 24.29 -13.69
CA ILE A 235 -6.92 24.12 -12.31
C ILE A 235 -5.38 24.21 -12.22
N ARG A 236 -4.66 23.55 -13.10
CA ARG A 236 -3.20 23.61 -13.14
C ARG A 236 -2.64 25.00 -13.43
N THR A 237 -3.36 25.79 -14.19
CA THR A 237 -2.95 27.19 -14.51
C THR A 237 -3.23 28.12 -13.34
N PHE A 238 -4.27 27.82 -12.55
CA PHE A 238 -4.65 28.60 -11.38
C PHE A 238 -3.73 28.35 -10.16
N ALA A 239 -3.23 27.10 -9.98
CA ALA A 239 -2.35 26.69 -8.89
C ALA A 239 -0.90 27.13 -9.12
#